data_ada2f35d212f7222d2708441d6266a25
#
_entry.id   ada2f35d212f7222d2708441d6266a25
#
_cell.length_a   1.000
_cell.length_b   1.000
_cell.length_c   1.000
_cell.angle_alpha   90.00
_cell.angle_beta   90.00
_cell.angle_gamma   90.00
#
_symmetry.space_group_name_H-M   'P 1'
#
loop_
_entity.id
_entity.type
_entity.pdbx_description
1 polymer ?
#
loop_
_entity_poly.entity_id
_entity_poly.type
_entity_poly.pdbx_seq_one_letter_code
_entity_poly.pdbx_strand_id
1 'polypeptide(L)'
;HEITKESTGNLYYMSVSQQSETPTTPVTPTEPTQPEQPTTPSEPETPITPSEPEQTKCDLYVSPSGKSTAAGTQNAPMDLLTAINSISAGYTIWMEEGTYKAYELYGAPIVIAESNSGAEGAYKTISSINGGTVTIDFSGMAELGSNRGIVLDGSYWHFYDIDICNAGDNGMLLSGDNNIIELCQFYANHDSGLQISRYNTSADTIDLWPSNNLILNCTAFDNKDEATCENADGFAAKLTCGEGN
;
A
#
# COMPACT_ATOMS: atom_id res chain seq x y z
N HIS A 1 -9.19 -45.44 -10.04
CA HIS A 1 -8.38 -44.68 -11.01
C HIS A 1 -7.57 -43.67 -10.20
N GLU A 2 -6.32 -44.02 -9.98
CA GLU A 2 -5.32 -43.12 -9.42
C GLU A 2 -4.87 -42.15 -10.53
N ILE A 3 -4.84 -40.86 -10.23
CA ILE A 3 -4.17 -39.84 -11.03
C ILE A 3 -3.04 -39.29 -10.20
N THR A 4 -1.86 -39.82 -10.41
CA THR A 4 -0.61 -39.21 -9.97
C THR A 4 -0.23 -38.12 -10.98
N LYS A 5 -0.13 -36.87 -10.52
CA LYS A 5 0.41 -35.78 -11.31
C LYS A 5 1.65 -35.25 -10.58
N GLU A 6 2.81 -35.66 -11.03
CA GLU A 6 4.07 -34.99 -10.66
C GLU A 6 4.17 -33.67 -11.44
N SER A 7 4.30 -32.59 -10.73
CA SER A 7 4.59 -31.28 -11.30
C SER A 7 6.04 -30.92 -10.94
N THR A 8 6.94 -31.16 -11.90
CA THR A 8 8.31 -30.64 -11.83
C THR A 8 8.31 -29.19 -12.34
N GLY A 9 8.33 -28.24 -11.42
CA GLY A 9 8.54 -26.83 -11.73
C GLY A 9 10.01 -26.55 -12.03
N ASN A 10 10.32 -26.22 -13.27
CA ASN A 10 11.64 -25.73 -13.67
C ASN A 10 11.76 -24.23 -13.37
N LEU A 11 12.60 -23.89 -12.41
CA LEU A 11 13.08 -22.51 -12.22
C LEU A 11 14.16 -22.22 -13.26
N TYR A 12 13.92 -21.24 -14.12
CA TYR A 12 14.95 -20.71 -15.02
C TYR A 12 15.60 -19.49 -14.36
N TYR A 13 16.87 -19.62 -14.02
CA TYR A 13 17.74 -18.48 -13.71
C TYR A 13 18.38 -17.98 -15.00
N MET A 14 18.12 -16.75 -15.39
CA MET A 14 18.91 -16.10 -16.43
C MET A 14 20.07 -15.33 -15.77
N SER A 15 21.28 -15.82 -15.95
CA SER A 15 22.51 -15.09 -15.64
C SER A 15 22.94 -14.29 -16.87
N VAL A 16 23.01 -12.97 -16.75
CA VAL A 16 23.60 -12.10 -17.76
C VAL A 16 25.07 -11.88 -17.37
N SER A 17 25.99 -12.46 -18.14
CA SER A 17 27.41 -12.16 -18.03
C SER A 17 27.75 -10.94 -18.90
N GLN A 18 28.20 -9.86 -18.28
CA GLN A 18 28.82 -8.74 -18.99
C GLN A 18 30.26 -9.08 -19.33
N GLN A 19 30.57 -9.05 -20.61
CA GLN A 19 31.95 -8.92 -21.08
C GLN A 19 32.22 -7.46 -21.45
N SER A 20 33.20 -6.87 -20.77
CA SER A 20 33.73 -5.56 -21.11
C SER A 20 34.96 -5.76 -21.99
N GLU A 21 34.94 -5.21 -23.20
CA GLU A 21 36.15 -4.97 -23.96
C GLU A 21 36.18 -3.51 -24.36
N THR A 22 37.22 -2.80 -23.92
CA THR A 22 37.55 -1.43 -24.26
C THR A 22 38.51 -1.46 -25.47
N PRO A 23 38.22 -0.74 -26.55
CA PRO A 23 39.27 -0.35 -27.50
C PRO A 23 39.77 1.08 -27.19
N THR A 24 41.08 1.21 -27.07
CA THR A 24 41.80 2.47 -26.97
C THR A 24 41.77 3.22 -28.29
N THR A 25 41.34 4.48 -28.29
CA THR A 25 41.42 5.42 -29.42
C THR A 25 42.58 6.40 -29.26
N PRO A 26 43.24 6.84 -30.37
CA PRO A 26 44.40 7.69 -30.32
C PRO A 26 44.05 9.17 -30.05
N VAL A 27 44.99 9.87 -29.41
CA VAL A 27 44.91 11.31 -29.05
C VAL A 27 45.07 12.18 -30.30
N THR A 28 44.11 13.08 -30.51
CA THR A 28 44.20 14.15 -31.55
C THR A 28 44.75 15.44 -30.92
N PRO A 29 45.55 16.24 -31.68
CA PRO A 29 46.20 17.43 -31.14
C PRO A 29 45.25 18.60 -30.89
N THR A 30 45.54 19.36 -29.84
CA THR A 30 44.80 20.53 -29.36
C THR A 30 44.82 21.70 -30.34
N GLU A 31 43.65 22.25 -30.65
CA GLU A 31 43.43 23.48 -31.41
C GLU A 31 43.50 24.72 -30.48
N PRO A 32 43.96 25.90 -30.95
CA PRO A 32 44.16 27.05 -30.08
C PRO A 32 42.87 27.73 -29.67
N THR A 33 42.83 28.16 -28.41
CA THR A 33 41.71 28.86 -27.73
C THR A 33 41.33 30.18 -28.42
N GLN A 34 40.04 30.31 -28.73
CA GLN A 34 39.39 31.53 -29.20
C GLN A 34 39.12 32.49 -28.02
N PRO A 35 39.16 33.82 -28.19
CA PRO A 35 38.93 34.80 -27.13
C PRO A 35 37.48 34.79 -26.64
N GLU A 36 37.30 34.94 -25.31
CA GLU A 36 35.99 34.98 -24.63
C GLU A 36 35.12 36.14 -25.13
N GLN A 37 33.88 35.81 -25.48
CA GLN A 37 32.80 36.74 -25.81
C GLN A 37 32.17 37.31 -24.53
N PRO A 38 31.78 38.61 -24.45
CA PRO A 38 31.20 39.19 -23.26
C PRO A 38 29.89 38.52 -22.88
N THR A 39 29.76 38.16 -21.60
CA THR A 39 28.55 37.54 -21.02
C THR A 39 27.39 38.54 -20.98
N THR A 40 26.28 38.17 -21.59
CA THR A 40 24.99 38.86 -21.45
C THR A 40 24.49 38.82 -20.00
N PRO A 41 23.83 39.88 -19.47
CA PRO A 41 23.25 39.85 -18.14
C PRO A 41 22.19 38.77 -18.01
N SER A 42 22.24 37.98 -16.95
CA SER A 42 21.26 36.95 -16.62
C SER A 42 19.88 37.55 -16.39
N GLU A 43 18.91 36.95 -17.04
CA GLU A 43 17.46 37.20 -16.86
C GLU A 43 17.04 36.97 -15.38
N PRO A 44 16.09 37.77 -14.82
CA PRO A 44 15.68 37.58 -13.43
C PRO A 44 15.07 36.20 -13.23
N GLU A 45 15.53 35.49 -12.19
CA GLU A 45 15.03 34.18 -11.81
C GLU A 45 13.53 34.24 -11.51
N THR A 46 12.75 33.40 -12.19
CA THR A 46 11.33 33.19 -11.90
C THR A 46 11.15 32.69 -10.46
N PRO A 47 10.12 33.16 -9.72
CA PRO A 47 9.87 32.67 -8.37
C PRO A 47 9.69 31.15 -8.35
N ILE A 48 10.48 30.47 -7.53
CA ILE A 48 10.42 29.04 -7.34
C ILE A 48 9.08 28.74 -6.66
N THR A 49 8.16 28.09 -7.38
CA THR A 49 6.96 27.49 -6.77
C THR A 49 7.42 26.49 -5.72
N PRO A 50 6.85 26.46 -4.50
CA PRO A 50 7.18 25.44 -3.51
C PRO A 50 6.94 24.05 -4.14
N SER A 51 7.99 23.25 -4.22
CA SER A 51 7.89 21.87 -4.67
C SER A 51 7.01 21.12 -3.69
N GLU A 52 6.06 20.35 -4.23
CA GLU A 52 5.34 19.31 -3.51
C GLU A 52 6.37 18.47 -2.70
N PRO A 53 6.05 18.09 -1.43
CA PRO A 53 7.02 17.34 -0.63
C PRO A 53 7.48 16.10 -1.38
N GLU A 54 8.79 15.97 -1.57
CA GLU A 54 9.37 14.81 -2.25
C GLU A 54 8.94 13.54 -1.50
N GLN A 55 8.22 12.66 -2.18
CA GLN A 55 7.86 11.36 -1.65
C GLN A 55 9.14 10.56 -1.35
N THR A 56 9.15 9.90 -0.21
CA THR A 56 10.29 9.12 0.27
C THR A 56 10.50 7.89 -0.63
N LYS A 57 11.62 7.86 -1.34
CA LYS A 57 11.99 6.76 -2.25
C LYS A 57 12.85 5.72 -1.52
N CYS A 58 12.33 5.12 -0.49
CA CYS A 58 12.91 3.99 0.24
C CYS A 58 11.83 3.32 1.07
N ASP A 59 12.12 2.12 1.55
CA ASP A 59 11.28 1.45 2.53
C ASP A 59 11.17 2.26 3.82
N LEU A 60 10.00 2.19 4.44
CA LEU A 60 9.70 2.86 5.70
C LEU A 60 9.48 1.81 6.80
N TYR A 61 9.85 2.16 8.01
CA TYR A 61 9.63 1.33 9.21
C TYR A 61 8.66 2.02 10.15
N VAL A 62 7.70 1.25 10.66
CA VAL A 62 6.70 1.73 11.61
C VAL A 62 6.65 0.86 12.84
N SER A 63 6.27 1.43 13.97
CA SER A 63 6.06 0.70 15.23
C SER A 63 4.80 1.17 15.94
N PRO A 64 4.23 0.36 16.88
CA PRO A 64 3.06 0.78 17.67
C PRO A 64 3.26 2.08 18.45
N SER A 65 4.50 2.44 18.76
CA SER A 65 4.88 3.69 19.45
C SER A 65 5.54 4.71 18.52
N GLY A 66 5.52 4.48 17.22
CA GLY A 66 6.10 5.35 16.21
C GLY A 66 5.49 6.75 16.21
N LYS A 67 6.26 7.74 15.77
CA LYS A 67 5.82 9.14 15.76
C LYS A 67 5.87 9.72 14.34
N SER A 68 4.93 10.59 14.02
CA SER A 68 4.88 11.28 12.71
C SER A 68 6.13 12.10 12.39
N THR A 69 6.89 12.50 13.41
CA THR A 69 8.14 13.26 13.25
C THR A 69 9.39 12.40 13.16
N ALA A 70 9.26 11.07 13.29
CA ALA A 70 10.38 10.15 13.16
C ALA A 70 10.80 9.95 11.70
N ALA A 71 12.04 9.49 11.49
CA ALA A 71 12.62 9.39 10.15
C ALA A 71 12.09 8.20 9.33
N GLY A 72 11.32 7.28 9.92
CA GLY A 72 10.83 6.06 9.25
C GLY A 72 11.92 5.05 8.95
N THR A 73 13.03 5.10 9.66
CA THR A 73 14.09 4.08 9.58
C THR A 73 13.86 3.01 10.65
N GLN A 74 14.51 1.86 10.51
CA GLN A 74 14.40 0.77 11.50
C GLN A 74 14.79 1.20 12.92
N ASN A 75 15.76 2.12 13.07
CA ASN A 75 16.17 2.64 14.38
C ASN A 75 15.34 3.85 14.86
N ALA A 76 14.48 4.40 14.01
CA ALA A 76 13.62 5.53 14.29
C ALA A 76 12.29 5.37 13.54
N PRO A 77 11.48 4.36 13.90
CA PRO A 77 10.23 4.04 13.21
C PRO A 77 9.20 5.17 13.39
N MET A 78 8.41 5.41 12.34
CA MET A 78 7.33 6.38 12.36
C MET A 78 5.98 5.74 12.69
N ASP A 79 4.93 6.53 12.80
CA ASP A 79 3.57 6.02 12.88
C ASP A 79 3.05 5.54 11.53
N LEU A 80 2.09 4.61 11.56
CA LEU A 80 1.56 3.95 10.37
C LEU A 80 0.89 4.94 9.39
N LEU A 81 0.08 5.89 9.88
CA LEU A 81 -0.66 6.81 8.99
C LEU A 81 0.29 7.75 8.24
N THR A 82 1.32 8.24 8.92
CA THR A 82 2.37 9.05 8.28
C THR A 82 3.12 8.24 7.22
N ALA A 83 3.45 6.97 7.51
CA ALA A 83 4.10 6.09 6.53
C ALA A 83 3.23 5.86 5.29
N ILE A 84 1.94 5.54 5.48
CA ILE A 84 0.97 5.36 4.39
C ILE A 84 0.94 6.58 3.47
N ASN A 85 0.92 7.79 4.06
CA ASN A 85 0.85 9.04 3.29
C ASN A 85 2.18 9.46 2.64
N SER A 86 3.28 8.83 3.03
CA SER A 86 4.64 9.22 2.57
C SER A 86 5.27 8.23 1.62
N ILE A 87 4.84 6.95 1.63
CA ILE A 87 5.47 5.89 0.84
C ILE A 87 5.30 6.11 -0.66
N SER A 88 6.36 5.93 -1.43
CA SER A 88 6.32 5.93 -2.89
C SER A 88 5.96 4.56 -3.45
N ALA A 89 5.47 4.52 -4.68
CA ALA A 89 5.24 3.28 -5.41
C ALA A 89 6.53 2.44 -5.52
N GLY A 90 6.41 1.14 -5.36
CA GLY A 90 7.50 0.16 -5.42
C GLY A 90 8.28 -0.02 -4.12
N TYR A 91 7.84 0.60 -3.00
CA TYR A 91 8.49 0.47 -1.69
C TYR A 91 7.56 -0.14 -0.64
N THR A 92 8.16 -0.59 0.46
CA THR A 92 7.47 -1.32 1.54
C THR A 92 7.46 -0.53 2.85
N ILE A 93 6.31 -0.55 3.52
CA ILE A 93 6.16 -0.17 4.92
C ILE A 93 6.33 -1.44 5.75
N TRP A 94 7.43 -1.53 6.47
CA TRP A 94 7.76 -2.62 7.37
C TRP A 94 7.20 -2.34 8.77
N MET A 95 6.27 -3.19 9.21
CA MET A 95 5.61 -3.04 10.51
C MET A 95 6.32 -3.90 11.57
N GLU A 96 6.78 -3.26 12.65
CA GLU A 96 7.25 -3.99 13.84
C GLU A 96 6.09 -4.76 14.49
N GLU A 97 6.40 -5.92 15.07
CA GLU A 97 5.44 -6.73 15.81
C GLU A 97 4.74 -5.92 16.91
N GLY A 98 3.42 -6.12 17.03
CA GLY A 98 2.62 -5.53 18.09
C GLY A 98 1.26 -5.02 17.63
N THR A 99 0.55 -4.39 18.57
CA THR A 99 -0.80 -3.84 18.33
C THR A 99 -0.75 -2.35 18.07
N TYR A 100 -1.17 -1.96 16.88
CA TYR A 100 -1.34 -0.59 16.43
C TYR A 100 -2.77 -0.14 16.76
N LYS A 101 -2.95 0.59 17.85
CA LYS A 101 -4.27 1.07 18.30
C LYS A 101 -4.73 2.24 17.45
N ALA A 102 -5.16 1.94 16.22
CA ALA A 102 -5.39 2.92 15.18
C ALA A 102 -6.49 3.93 15.56
N TYR A 103 -7.61 3.49 16.12
CA TYR A 103 -8.67 4.42 16.50
C TYR A 103 -8.27 5.31 17.69
N GLU A 104 -7.55 4.78 18.69
CA GLU A 104 -7.00 5.57 19.80
C GLU A 104 -6.03 6.65 19.31
N LEU A 105 -5.20 6.31 18.31
CA LEU A 105 -4.17 7.21 17.77
C LEU A 105 -4.74 8.26 16.82
N TYR A 106 -5.69 7.90 15.96
CA TYR A 106 -6.12 8.74 14.85
C TYR A 106 -7.56 9.26 15.00
N GLY A 107 -8.38 8.64 15.85
CA GLY A 107 -9.77 9.04 16.10
C GLY A 107 -10.72 8.85 14.90
N ALA A 108 -10.27 8.14 13.86
CA ALA A 108 -10.97 7.98 12.59
C ALA A 108 -10.53 6.70 11.87
N PRO A 109 -11.28 6.23 10.84
CA PRO A 109 -10.80 5.22 9.90
C PRO A 109 -9.47 5.59 9.24
N ILE A 110 -8.67 4.59 8.89
CA ILE A 110 -7.52 4.79 8.00
C ILE A 110 -8.05 4.81 6.56
N VAL A 111 -7.97 5.98 5.90
CA VAL A 111 -8.40 6.13 4.50
C VAL A 111 -7.17 6.26 3.61
N ILE A 112 -7.01 5.31 2.70
CA ILE A 112 -5.99 5.32 1.65
C ILE A 112 -6.70 5.78 0.39
N ALA A 113 -6.60 7.06 0.08
CA ALA A 113 -7.32 7.68 -1.01
C ALA A 113 -6.82 7.21 -2.40
N GLU A 114 -7.65 7.36 -3.43
CA GLU A 114 -7.31 7.04 -4.83
C GLU A 114 -6.01 7.72 -5.28
N SER A 115 -5.78 8.97 -4.87
CA SER A 115 -4.54 9.71 -5.17
C SER A 115 -3.29 9.11 -4.52
N ASN A 116 -3.45 8.20 -3.56
CA ASN A 116 -2.34 7.49 -2.89
C ASN A 116 -2.16 6.07 -3.44
N SER A 117 -2.28 5.89 -4.74
CA SER A 117 -2.09 4.61 -5.42
C SER A 117 -0.62 4.26 -5.63
N GLY A 118 -0.34 2.96 -5.75
CA GLY A 118 0.88 2.44 -6.35
C GLY A 118 0.83 2.55 -7.87
N ALA A 119 1.52 1.66 -8.57
CA ALA A 119 1.47 1.56 -10.03
C ALA A 119 1.62 0.10 -10.47
N GLU A 120 1.25 -0.20 -11.71
CA GLU A 120 1.47 -1.52 -12.29
C GLU A 120 2.96 -1.90 -12.20
N GLY A 121 3.23 -3.07 -11.62
CA GLY A 121 4.60 -3.54 -11.36
C GLY A 121 5.36 -2.81 -10.24
N ALA A 122 4.72 -1.85 -9.55
CA ALA A 122 5.31 -1.08 -8.47
C ALA A 122 4.28 -0.85 -7.34
N TYR A 123 3.90 -1.93 -6.67
CA TYR A 123 2.97 -1.89 -5.55
C TYR A 123 3.54 -1.08 -4.37
N LYS A 124 2.66 -0.41 -3.64
CA LYS A 124 2.95 0.04 -2.28
C LYS A 124 2.62 -1.11 -1.35
N THR A 125 3.59 -1.58 -0.58
CA THR A 125 3.40 -2.75 0.28
C THR A 125 3.35 -2.36 1.75
N ILE A 126 2.46 -2.99 2.51
CA ILE A 126 2.46 -2.98 3.97
C ILE A 126 2.68 -4.42 4.40
N SER A 127 3.71 -4.68 5.21
CA SER A 127 4.08 -6.03 5.60
C SER A 127 4.61 -6.10 7.02
N SER A 128 4.34 -7.22 7.73
CA SER A 128 5.00 -7.54 8.98
C SER A 128 6.50 -7.76 8.78
N ILE A 129 7.31 -7.43 9.79
CA ILE A 129 8.75 -7.76 9.79
C ILE A 129 8.92 -9.21 10.20
N ASN A 130 9.54 -10.02 9.34
CA ASN A 130 9.93 -11.41 9.64
C ASN A 130 8.77 -12.32 10.09
N GLY A 131 7.52 -12.03 9.71
CA GLY A 131 6.35 -12.82 10.14
C GLY A 131 5.98 -12.60 11.61
N GLY A 132 6.33 -11.47 12.20
CA GLY A 132 5.86 -11.07 13.53
C GLY A 132 4.38 -10.75 13.52
N THR A 133 3.68 -11.02 14.63
CA THR A 133 2.24 -10.70 14.71
C THR A 133 2.01 -9.19 14.74
N VAL A 134 1.32 -8.69 13.74
CA VAL A 134 0.98 -7.27 13.58
C VAL A 134 -0.53 -7.13 13.55
N THR A 135 -1.08 -6.39 14.51
CA THR A 135 -2.53 -6.15 14.61
C THR A 135 -2.82 -4.65 14.49
N ILE A 136 -3.67 -4.27 13.54
CA ILE A 136 -4.27 -2.94 13.46
C ILE A 136 -5.63 -3.00 14.15
N ASP A 137 -5.70 -2.42 15.34
CA ASP A 137 -6.83 -2.50 16.26
C ASP A 137 -7.63 -1.19 16.29
N PHE A 138 -8.91 -1.29 15.95
CA PHE A 138 -9.85 -0.18 15.95
C PHE A 138 -10.77 -0.15 17.19
N SER A 139 -10.39 -0.84 18.28
CA SER A 139 -11.16 -0.85 19.55
C SER A 139 -11.57 0.56 19.99
N GLY A 140 -12.82 0.69 20.43
CA GLY A 140 -13.41 1.96 20.85
C GLY A 140 -14.09 2.75 19.73
N MET A 141 -13.99 2.29 18.48
CA MET A 141 -14.75 2.83 17.37
C MET A 141 -16.23 2.49 17.56
N ALA A 142 -17.12 3.48 17.40
CA ALA A 142 -18.56 3.24 17.53
C ALA A 142 -19.08 2.38 16.38
N GLU A 143 -20.04 1.52 16.66
CA GLU A 143 -20.74 0.69 15.67
C GLU A 143 -21.64 1.58 14.80
N LEU A 144 -21.14 2.02 13.67
CA LEU A 144 -21.80 2.87 12.69
C LEU A 144 -21.32 2.51 11.29
N GLY A 145 -22.20 2.41 10.30
CA GLY A 145 -21.91 2.03 8.91
C GLY A 145 -20.91 2.93 8.14
N SER A 146 -20.36 3.95 8.78
CA SER A 146 -19.26 4.77 8.25
C SER A 146 -17.91 4.49 8.94
N ASN A 147 -17.93 3.75 10.03
CA ASN A 147 -16.79 3.50 10.89
C ASN A 147 -16.03 2.24 10.49
N ARG A 148 -15.62 2.19 9.23
CA ARG A 148 -14.75 1.15 8.69
C ARG A 148 -13.36 1.26 9.29
N GLY A 149 -12.69 0.15 9.47
CA GLY A 149 -11.31 0.16 9.94
C GLY A 149 -10.39 0.79 8.90
N ILE A 150 -10.24 0.14 7.76
CA ILE A 150 -9.46 0.64 6.62
C ILE A 150 -10.40 0.85 5.43
N VAL A 151 -10.31 2.01 4.79
CA VAL A 151 -10.87 2.27 3.47
C VAL A 151 -9.70 2.30 2.49
N LEU A 152 -9.59 1.27 1.65
CA LEU A 152 -8.59 1.17 0.61
C LEU A 152 -9.21 1.57 -0.73
N ASP A 153 -9.20 2.87 -1.03
CA ASP A 153 -9.67 3.45 -2.28
C ASP A 153 -8.52 3.62 -3.30
N GLY A 154 -7.28 3.54 -2.82
CA GLY A 154 -6.08 3.49 -3.66
C GLY A 154 -5.92 2.13 -4.36
N SER A 155 -5.29 2.17 -5.53
CA SER A 155 -4.99 0.99 -6.34
C SER A 155 -3.52 0.57 -6.21
N TYR A 156 -3.21 -0.69 -6.56
CA TYR A 156 -1.85 -1.25 -6.53
C TYR A 156 -1.21 -1.19 -5.13
N TRP A 157 -1.98 -1.55 -4.11
CA TRP A 157 -1.48 -1.82 -2.77
C TRP A 157 -1.38 -3.33 -2.53
N HIS A 158 -0.39 -3.73 -1.73
CA HIS A 158 -0.24 -5.10 -1.23
C HIS A 158 -0.19 -5.09 0.30
N PHE A 159 -1.20 -5.64 0.94
CA PHE A 159 -1.23 -5.91 2.37
C PHE A 159 -0.82 -7.35 2.59
N TYR A 160 0.23 -7.56 3.38
CA TYR A 160 0.81 -8.87 3.59
C TYR A 160 0.98 -9.15 5.09
N ASP A 161 0.35 -10.25 5.58
CA ASP A 161 0.52 -10.78 6.93
C ASP A 161 0.18 -9.76 8.03
N ILE A 162 -1.04 -9.20 7.97
CA ILE A 162 -1.56 -8.17 8.88
C ILE A 162 -2.93 -8.58 9.40
N ASP A 163 -3.13 -8.44 10.71
CA ASP A 163 -4.41 -8.61 11.38
C ASP A 163 -5.17 -7.28 11.47
N ILE A 164 -6.48 -7.29 11.19
CA ILE A 164 -7.35 -6.10 11.23
C ILE A 164 -8.58 -6.45 12.06
N CYS A 165 -8.83 -5.71 13.15
CA CYS A 165 -9.89 -6.05 14.07
C CYS A 165 -10.58 -4.86 14.73
N ASN A 166 -11.75 -5.14 15.33
CA ASN A 166 -12.54 -4.24 16.17
C ASN A 166 -13.01 -2.96 15.48
N ALA A 167 -13.15 -2.96 14.15
CA ALA A 167 -13.76 -1.84 13.44
C ALA A 167 -15.25 -1.72 13.75
N GLY A 168 -15.79 -0.50 13.76
CA GLY A 168 -17.21 -0.23 14.05
C GLY A 168 -18.15 -0.57 12.88
N ASP A 169 -17.61 -0.98 11.74
CA ASP A 169 -18.29 -1.48 10.54
C ASP A 169 -17.36 -2.53 9.90
N ASN A 170 -17.11 -2.52 8.61
CA ASN A 170 -16.19 -3.46 7.97
C ASN A 170 -14.76 -3.30 8.50
N GLY A 171 -14.03 -4.39 8.68
CA GLY A 171 -12.59 -4.36 8.99
C GLY A 171 -11.83 -3.65 7.86
N MET A 172 -12.10 -4.02 6.61
CA MET A 172 -11.60 -3.32 5.43
C MET A 172 -12.72 -3.14 4.38
N LEU A 173 -12.84 -1.92 3.85
CA LEU A 173 -13.54 -1.65 2.60
C LEU A 173 -12.50 -1.53 1.48
N LEU A 174 -12.50 -2.48 0.56
CA LEU A 174 -11.64 -2.52 -0.62
C LEU A 174 -12.41 -1.91 -1.80
N SER A 175 -12.00 -0.73 -2.22
CA SER A 175 -12.67 0.10 -3.24
C SER A 175 -11.79 0.48 -4.42
N GLY A 176 -10.48 0.34 -4.30
CA GLY A 176 -9.54 0.53 -5.41
C GLY A 176 -9.35 -0.74 -6.25
N ASP A 177 -8.53 -0.62 -7.30
CA ASP A 177 -8.27 -1.68 -8.26
C ASP A 177 -6.90 -2.32 -8.09
N ASN A 178 -6.76 -3.55 -8.56
CA ASN A 178 -5.47 -4.24 -8.68
C ASN A 178 -4.71 -4.35 -7.34
N ASN A 179 -5.44 -4.46 -6.22
CA ASN A 179 -4.83 -4.63 -4.91
C ASN A 179 -4.63 -6.11 -4.59
N ILE A 180 -3.66 -6.40 -3.73
CA ILE A 180 -3.39 -7.73 -3.20
C ILE A 180 -3.55 -7.70 -1.68
N ILE A 181 -4.40 -8.57 -1.15
CA ILE A 181 -4.58 -8.78 0.28
C ILE A 181 -4.20 -10.23 0.55
N GLU A 182 -3.07 -10.45 1.20
CA GLU A 182 -2.47 -11.77 1.33
C GLU A 182 -2.11 -12.09 2.79
N LEU A 183 -2.45 -13.30 3.24
CA LEU A 183 -2.18 -13.82 4.58
C LEU A 183 -2.76 -12.96 5.72
N CYS A 184 -3.72 -12.07 5.42
CA CYS A 184 -4.33 -11.18 6.39
C CYS A 184 -5.47 -11.86 7.17
N GLN A 185 -5.69 -11.41 8.40
CA GLN A 185 -6.82 -11.86 9.22
C GLN A 185 -7.75 -10.69 9.53
N PHE A 186 -9.06 -10.93 9.43
CA PHE A 186 -10.10 -9.94 9.71
C PHE A 186 -11.03 -10.50 10.76
N TYR A 187 -11.04 -9.94 11.97
CA TYR A 187 -11.83 -10.52 13.05
C TYR A 187 -12.42 -9.48 14.02
N ALA A 188 -13.50 -9.88 14.68
CA ALA A 188 -14.19 -9.06 15.67
C ALA A 188 -14.60 -7.67 15.16
N ASN A 189 -14.85 -7.51 13.85
CA ASN A 189 -15.39 -6.30 13.28
C ASN A 189 -16.92 -6.31 13.36
N HIS A 190 -17.53 -5.12 13.39
CA HIS A 190 -18.98 -4.97 13.62
C HIS A 190 -19.83 -5.06 12.34
N ASP A 191 -19.25 -5.46 11.22
CA ASP A 191 -19.88 -5.89 9.97
C ASP A 191 -18.96 -6.93 9.31
N SER A 192 -18.77 -6.89 8.02
CA SER A 192 -17.92 -7.85 7.31
C SER A 192 -16.44 -7.68 7.64
N GLY A 193 -15.68 -8.76 7.64
CA GLY A 193 -14.23 -8.71 7.78
C GLY A 193 -13.58 -7.88 6.68
N LEU A 194 -13.81 -8.26 5.41
CA LEU A 194 -13.42 -7.49 4.23
C LEU A 194 -14.59 -7.39 3.26
N GLN A 195 -14.94 -6.18 2.86
CA GLN A 195 -15.96 -5.90 1.85
C GLN A 195 -15.33 -5.32 0.58
N ILE A 196 -15.70 -5.85 -0.59
CA ILE A 196 -15.36 -5.28 -1.90
C ILE A 196 -16.58 -4.54 -2.42
N SER A 197 -16.50 -3.22 -2.50
CA SER A 197 -17.53 -2.37 -3.10
C SER A 197 -16.99 -0.94 -3.29
N ARG A 198 -17.64 -0.17 -4.14
CA ARG A 198 -17.28 1.25 -4.32
C ARG A 198 -17.34 2.04 -3.00
N TYR A 199 -16.37 2.88 -2.76
CA TYR A 199 -16.38 3.90 -1.70
C TYR A 199 -17.05 5.20 -2.20
N ASN A 200 -16.68 5.63 -3.39
CA ASN A 200 -17.27 6.81 -4.03
C ASN A 200 -18.69 6.49 -4.54
N THR A 201 -19.69 7.04 -3.88
CA THR A 201 -21.11 6.82 -4.22
C THR A 201 -21.50 7.39 -5.59
N SER A 202 -20.70 8.26 -6.20
CA SER A 202 -20.90 8.80 -7.55
C SER A 202 -20.35 7.87 -8.65
N ALA A 203 -19.62 6.79 -8.28
CA ALA A 203 -19.19 5.75 -9.21
C ALA A 203 -20.39 4.83 -9.52
N ASP A 204 -21.20 5.19 -10.51
CA ASP A 204 -22.49 4.56 -10.82
C ASP A 204 -22.44 3.56 -11.98
N THR A 205 -21.26 3.38 -12.60
CA THR A 205 -21.02 2.43 -13.69
C THR A 205 -19.98 1.38 -13.28
N ILE A 206 -20.07 0.17 -13.82
CA ILE A 206 -19.24 -0.98 -13.44
C ILE A 206 -17.75 -0.75 -13.68
N ASP A 207 -17.38 0.02 -14.66
CA ASP A 207 -16.02 0.41 -15.01
C ASP A 207 -15.35 1.33 -13.98
N LEU A 208 -16.13 1.87 -13.03
CA LEU A 208 -15.67 2.68 -11.90
C LEU A 208 -15.69 1.89 -10.57
N TRP A 209 -16.03 0.62 -10.60
CA TRP A 209 -16.12 -0.20 -9.39
C TRP A 209 -14.85 -1.00 -9.18
N PRO A 210 -14.49 -1.33 -7.91
CA PRO A 210 -13.26 -2.05 -7.59
C PRO A 210 -13.13 -3.35 -8.39
N SER A 211 -12.02 -3.48 -9.10
CA SER A 211 -11.79 -4.57 -10.05
C SER A 211 -10.38 -5.15 -9.93
N ASN A 212 -10.22 -6.42 -10.34
CA ASN A 212 -8.95 -7.12 -10.42
C ASN A 212 -8.18 -7.19 -9.09
N ASN A 213 -8.88 -7.25 -7.96
CA ASN A 213 -8.26 -7.41 -6.65
C ASN A 213 -8.07 -8.89 -6.33
N LEU A 214 -6.98 -9.23 -5.67
CA LEU A 214 -6.65 -10.59 -5.25
C LEU A 214 -6.68 -10.70 -3.72
N ILE A 215 -7.57 -11.55 -3.20
CA ILE A 215 -7.59 -11.94 -1.79
C ILE A 215 -7.04 -13.36 -1.68
N LEU A 216 -5.87 -13.52 -1.07
CA LEU A 216 -5.11 -14.76 -1.08
C LEU A 216 -4.77 -15.23 0.34
N ASN A 217 -5.16 -16.47 0.68
CA ASN A 217 -4.83 -17.10 1.96
C ASN A 217 -5.23 -16.28 3.20
N CYS A 218 -6.29 -15.48 3.08
CA CYS A 218 -6.81 -14.68 4.18
C CYS A 218 -7.80 -15.47 5.03
N THR A 219 -7.96 -15.05 6.28
CA THR A 219 -8.91 -15.63 7.23
C THR A 219 -9.83 -14.54 7.77
N ALA A 220 -11.12 -14.88 7.95
CA ALA A 220 -12.08 -13.99 8.60
C ALA A 220 -12.92 -14.79 9.60
N PHE A 221 -13.06 -14.27 10.82
CA PHE A 221 -13.78 -14.94 11.90
C PHE A 221 -14.31 -13.95 12.95
N ASP A 222 -15.33 -14.35 13.69
CA ASP A 222 -15.95 -13.57 14.78
C ASP A 222 -16.37 -12.14 14.38
N ASN A 223 -16.60 -11.87 13.10
CA ASN A 223 -17.18 -10.63 12.63
C ASN A 223 -18.68 -10.66 12.90
N LYS A 224 -19.26 -9.56 13.41
CA LYS A 224 -20.65 -9.55 13.84
C LYS A 224 -21.23 -8.15 13.91
N ASP A 225 -22.31 -7.90 13.18
CA ASP A 225 -23.18 -6.74 13.39
C ASP A 225 -24.12 -7.03 14.58
N GLU A 226 -23.83 -6.45 15.73
CA GLU A 226 -24.63 -6.68 16.94
C GLU A 226 -25.96 -5.94 16.92
N ALA A 227 -26.07 -4.84 16.16
CA ALA A 227 -27.26 -4.02 16.10
C ALA A 227 -28.38 -4.68 15.27
N THR A 228 -28.02 -5.29 14.14
CA THR A 228 -29.00 -5.87 13.20
C THR A 228 -28.94 -7.39 13.15
N CYS A 229 -27.84 -8.00 13.54
CA CYS A 229 -27.52 -9.42 13.35
C CYS A 229 -27.50 -9.83 11.86
N GLU A 230 -27.24 -8.88 10.97
CA GLU A 230 -27.16 -9.04 9.52
C GLU A 230 -25.77 -8.57 9.03
N ASN A 231 -25.43 -8.88 7.77
CA ASN A 231 -24.25 -8.39 7.07
C ASN A 231 -22.87 -8.73 7.64
N ALA A 232 -22.77 -9.57 8.64
CA ALA A 232 -21.51 -9.97 9.27
C ALA A 232 -20.80 -11.07 8.48
N ASP A 233 -20.50 -10.80 7.20
CA ASP A 233 -19.80 -11.74 6.34
C ASP A 233 -18.31 -11.80 6.68
N GLY A 234 -17.65 -12.93 6.41
CA GLY A 234 -16.20 -12.99 6.47
C GLY A 234 -15.59 -12.14 5.35
N PHE A 235 -15.96 -12.46 4.10
CA PHE A 235 -15.58 -11.77 2.87
C PHE A 235 -16.83 -11.50 2.04
N ALA A 236 -17.07 -10.27 1.65
CA ALA A 236 -18.28 -9.84 0.96
C ALA A 236 -17.98 -9.08 -0.32
N ALA A 237 -18.23 -9.68 -1.49
CA ALA A 237 -18.33 -8.97 -2.74
C ALA A 237 -19.76 -8.44 -2.89
N LYS A 238 -19.96 -7.14 -2.77
CA LYS A 238 -21.30 -6.50 -2.81
C LYS A 238 -21.72 -6.14 -4.25
N LEU A 239 -22.95 -5.61 -4.43
CA LEU A 239 -23.54 -5.29 -5.75
C LEU A 239 -22.73 -4.27 -6.60
N THR A 240 -21.89 -3.47 -5.97
CA THR A 240 -21.03 -2.48 -6.62
C THR A 240 -19.56 -2.93 -6.63
N CYS A 241 -19.34 -4.20 -6.84
CA CYS A 241 -18.06 -4.86 -7.08
C CYS A 241 -17.90 -5.05 -8.59
N GLY A 242 -16.75 -4.67 -9.13
CA GLY A 242 -16.42 -4.81 -10.54
C GLY A 242 -15.93 -6.21 -10.89
N GLU A 243 -15.26 -6.34 -12.03
CA GLU A 243 -14.82 -7.65 -12.57
C GLU A 243 -13.45 -8.07 -12.03
N GLY A 244 -13.19 -9.38 -12.05
CA GLY A 244 -11.86 -9.94 -11.77
C GLY A 244 -11.43 -9.96 -10.30
N ASN A 245 -12.36 -9.77 -9.36
CA ASN A 245 -12.07 -9.88 -7.93
C ASN A 245 -12.15 -11.32 -7.44
#